data_7d10342184aa8a5e81be2288f40dfbf3
#
_entry.id   7d10342184aa8a5e81be2288f40dfbf3
#
_cell.length_a   1.000
_cell.length_b   1.000
_cell.length_c   1.000
_cell.angle_alpha   90.00
_cell.angle_beta   90.00
_cell.angle_gamma   90.00
#
_symmetry.space_group_name_H-M   'P 1'
#
loop_
_entity.id
_entity.type
_entity.pdbx_description
1 polymer ?
#
loop_
_entity_poly.entity_id
_entity_poly.type
_entity_poly.pdbx_seq_one_letter_code
_entity_poly.pdbx_strand_id
1 'polypeptide(L)'
;DGAPQKDAVYGTKDGEHEDENHPVMKESMIMKESILCGQCHGLGPNFEMENPTQCATLYGAHLYTYKAEGGVETCQGCHMEKSGLGHNMQSYRAPEMAKLALEVEVEAQALQWRDGSTMTPQATVMVEIKNKAGHPIPDG
;
A
#
# COMPACT_ATOMS: atom_id res chain seq x y z
N ASP A 1 24.64 6.95 -3.86
CA ASP A 1 25.07 6.08 -2.75
C ASP A 1 26.08 5.10 -3.27
N GLY A 2 27.21 4.89 -3.22
CA GLY A 2 28.22 3.97 -3.75
C GLY A 2 27.93 2.49 -3.50
N ALA A 3 28.91 1.64 -3.71
CA ALA A 3 28.78 0.22 -3.42
C ALA A 3 28.56 -0.01 -1.92
N PRO A 4 27.75 -1.02 -1.53
CA PRO A 4 27.55 -1.36 -0.14
C PRO A 4 28.89 -1.63 0.58
N GLN A 5 29.03 -1.07 1.76
CA GLN A 5 30.21 -1.30 2.59
C GLN A 5 30.12 -2.71 3.18
N LYS A 6 31.24 -3.43 3.14
CA LYS A 6 31.35 -4.74 3.77
C LYS A 6 31.14 -4.59 5.28
N ASP A 7 30.46 -5.57 5.89
CA ASP A 7 30.18 -5.62 7.31
C ASP A 7 29.40 -4.41 7.87
N ALA A 8 28.54 -3.80 7.04
CA ALA A 8 27.59 -2.76 7.43
C ALA A 8 26.15 -3.21 7.26
N VAL A 9 25.28 -2.74 8.16
CA VAL A 9 23.81 -2.85 8.04
C VAL A 9 23.25 -1.50 7.69
N TYR A 10 22.37 -1.46 6.70
CA TYR A 10 21.75 -0.21 6.23
C TYR A 10 20.35 -0.05 6.83
N GLY A 11 20.06 1.14 7.29
CA GLY A 11 18.78 1.49 7.90
C GLY A 11 18.41 2.95 7.67
N THR A 12 17.48 3.45 8.47
CA THR A 12 17.01 4.83 8.40
C THR A 12 17.82 5.81 9.24
N LYS A 13 18.85 5.32 9.93
CA LYS A 13 19.72 6.10 10.82
C LYS A 13 21.14 5.58 10.77
N ASP A 14 22.10 6.48 10.97
CA ASP A 14 23.45 6.10 11.36
C ASP A 14 23.48 5.74 12.84
N GLY A 15 24.39 4.85 13.22
CA GLY A 15 24.56 4.51 14.61
C GLY A 15 25.79 3.62 14.85
N GLU A 16 26.30 3.72 16.05
CA GLU A 16 27.26 2.78 16.59
C GLU A 16 26.51 1.90 17.61
N HIS A 17 26.77 0.61 17.58
CA HIS A 17 26.23 -0.31 18.56
C HIS A 17 27.28 -0.56 19.64
N GLU A 18 26.85 -0.70 20.90
CA GLU A 18 27.76 -0.96 22.03
C GLU A 18 28.42 -2.35 21.97
N ASP A 19 27.84 -3.27 21.21
CA ASP A 19 28.37 -4.62 21.01
C ASP A 19 29.36 -4.62 19.85
N GLU A 20 30.61 -4.97 20.14
CA GLU A 20 31.70 -5.06 19.14
C GLU A 20 31.42 -6.05 18.00
N ASN A 21 30.51 -7.00 18.21
CA ASN A 21 30.12 -7.97 17.18
C ASN A 21 28.97 -7.47 16.29
N HIS A 22 28.37 -6.33 16.59
CA HIS A 22 27.31 -5.79 15.78
C HIS A 22 27.89 -5.02 14.57
N PRO A 23 27.37 -5.27 13.34
CA PRO A 23 27.80 -4.52 12.18
C PRO A 23 27.57 -3.01 12.33
N VAL A 24 28.41 -2.20 11.71
CA VAL A 24 28.23 -0.75 11.69
C VAL A 24 26.88 -0.40 11.04
N MET A 25 26.09 0.42 11.68
CA MET A 25 24.83 0.91 11.15
C MET A 25 25.07 2.14 10.26
N LYS A 26 24.55 2.10 9.06
CA LYS A 26 24.66 3.18 8.06
C LYS A 26 23.27 3.67 7.65
N GLU A 27 23.08 4.98 7.62
CA GLU A 27 21.91 5.55 7.01
C GLU A 27 21.93 5.38 5.49
N SER A 28 20.79 4.99 4.92
CA SER A 28 20.58 4.99 3.49
C SER A 28 19.23 5.62 3.17
N MET A 29 19.23 6.62 2.31
CA MET A 29 18.02 7.33 1.90
C MET A 29 17.00 6.40 1.24
N ILE A 30 17.47 5.36 0.53
CA ILE A 30 16.58 4.37 -0.10
C ILE A 30 15.67 3.67 0.91
N MET A 31 16.10 3.53 2.16
CA MET A 31 15.31 2.91 3.23
C MET A 31 14.09 3.76 3.63
N LYS A 32 14.10 5.05 3.30
CA LYS A 32 13.00 5.99 3.57
C LYS A 32 12.07 6.18 2.37
N GLU A 33 12.44 5.64 1.21
CA GLU A 33 11.76 5.89 -0.06
C GLU A 33 10.96 4.68 -0.53
N SER A 34 9.82 4.95 -1.18
CA SER A 34 8.96 3.91 -1.76
C SER A 34 9.67 3.00 -2.76
N ILE A 35 10.75 3.48 -3.39
CA ILE A 35 11.56 2.69 -4.33
C ILE A 35 12.15 1.43 -3.69
N LEU A 36 12.38 1.40 -2.39
CA LEU A 36 12.83 0.21 -1.69
C LEU A 36 11.83 -0.94 -1.88
N CYS A 37 10.55 -0.66 -1.65
CA CYS A 37 9.48 -1.64 -1.87
C CYS A 37 9.26 -1.92 -3.35
N GLY A 38 9.41 -0.89 -4.18
CA GLY A 38 9.32 -0.96 -5.63
C GLY A 38 10.29 -1.92 -6.29
N GLN A 39 11.43 -2.23 -5.66
CA GLN A 39 12.37 -3.24 -6.17
C GLN A 39 11.73 -4.62 -6.38
N CYS A 40 10.72 -4.96 -5.57
CA CYS A 40 10.00 -6.22 -5.66
C CYS A 40 8.53 -6.01 -6.10
N HIS A 41 7.93 -4.84 -5.80
CA HIS A 41 6.53 -4.55 -6.04
C HIS A 41 6.30 -3.63 -7.25
N GLY A 42 6.91 -3.96 -8.38
CA GLY A 42 6.52 -3.40 -9.67
C GLY A 42 7.40 -2.29 -10.24
N LEU A 43 8.68 -2.57 -10.43
CA LEU A 43 9.57 -1.70 -11.22
C LEU A 43 9.38 -1.80 -12.73
N GLY A 44 8.61 -2.75 -13.19
CA GLY A 44 8.38 -3.00 -14.60
C GLY A 44 8.67 -4.45 -15.00
N PRO A 45 8.35 -4.82 -16.24
CA PRO A 45 8.58 -6.16 -16.72
C PRO A 45 10.06 -6.47 -16.85
N ASN A 46 10.42 -7.71 -16.55
CA ASN A 46 11.78 -8.18 -16.81
C ASN A 46 11.95 -8.52 -18.30
N PHE A 47 12.61 -7.64 -19.02
CA PHE A 47 12.85 -7.78 -20.47
C PHE A 47 13.89 -8.84 -20.84
N GLU A 48 14.56 -9.46 -19.87
CA GLU A 48 15.44 -10.61 -20.11
C GLU A 48 14.64 -11.92 -20.28
N MET A 49 13.35 -11.89 -19.92
CA MET A 49 12.45 -13.05 -20.12
C MET A 49 11.91 -13.08 -21.55
N GLU A 50 11.70 -14.28 -22.10
CA GLU A 50 11.11 -14.48 -23.42
C GLU A 50 9.73 -13.82 -23.55
N ASN A 51 8.93 -13.86 -22.48
CA ASN A 51 7.64 -13.19 -22.39
C ASN A 51 7.66 -12.24 -21.18
N PRO A 52 8.14 -11.01 -21.34
CA PRO A 52 8.23 -10.08 -20.25
C PRO A 52 6.84 -9.71 -19.71
N THR A 53 6.61 -10.01 -18.44
CA THR A 53 5.37 -9.70 -17.75
C THR A 53 5.65 -8.89 -16.48
N GLN A 54 4.70 -8.06 -16.12
CA GLN A 54 4.70 -7.36 -14.84
C GLN A 54 3.54 -7.91 -14.00
N CYS A 55 3.88 -8.65 -12.95
CA CYS A 55 2.88 -9.27 -12.09
C CYS A 55 2.32 -8.32 -11.03
N ALA A 56 3.09 -7.29 -10.67
CA ALA A 56 2.72 -6.31 -9.66
C ALA A 56 2.96 -4.90 -10.19
N THR A 57 1.96 -4.05 -10.09
CA THR A 57 2.01 -2.66 -10.57
C THR A 57 2.00 -1.63 -9.45
N LEU A 58 2.05 -2.08 -8.20
CA LEU A 58 1.87 -1.26 -7.00
C LEU A 58 2.74 -0.01 -6.98
N TYR A 59 4.04 -0.14 -7.24
CA TYR A 59 4.94 1.00 -7.25
C TYR A 59 4.67 1.95 -8.41
N GLY A 60 4.42 1.42 -9.61
CA GLY A 60 4.05 2.22 -10.78
C GLY A 60 2.73 2.96 -10.55
N ALA A 61 1.71 2.28 -10.07
CA ALA A 61 0.43 2.88 -9.74
C ALA A 61 0.58 3.98 -8.68
N HIS A 62 1.36 3.72 -7.62
CA HIS A 62 1.66 4.73 -6.60
C HIS A 62 2.30 5.99 -7.19
N LEU A 63 3.24 5.85 -8.11
CA LEU A 63 3.89 7.01 -8.76
C LEU A 63 2.95 7.78 -9.68
N TYR A 64 2.21 7.05 -10.55
CA TYR A 64 1.43 7.67 -11.63
C TYR A 64 0.03 8.11 -11.22
N THR A 65 -0.48 7.63 -10.08
CA THR A 65 -1.76 8.09 -9.54
C THR A 65 -1.55 8.90 -8.27
N TYR A 66 -1.19 8.27 -7.17
CA TYR A 66 -1.11 8.92 -5.86
C TYR A 66 -0.10 10.07 -5.80
N LYS A 67 1.15 9.84 -6.23
CA LYS A 67 2.19 10.89 -6.22
C LYS A 67 1.90 11.99 -7.25
N ALA A 68 1.39 11.63 -8.42
CA ALA A 68 1.02 12.59 -9.46
C ALA A 68 -0.11 13.53 -9.02
N GLU A 69 -1.01 13.07 -8.16
CA GLU A 69 -2.09 13.86 -7.57
C GLU A 69 -1.67 14.63 -6.31
N GLY A 70 -0.39 14.64 -5.97
CA GLY A 70 0.16 15.37 -4.84
C GLY A 70 0.25 14.57 -3.54
N GLY A 71 0.04 13.27 -3.57
CA GLY A 71 0.23 12.39 -2.42
C GLY A 71 1.68 12.41 -1.91
N VAL A 72 1.86 12.51 -0.61
CA VAL A 72 3.18 12.69 0.02
C VAL A 72 3.71 11.43 0.70
N GLU A 73 2.81 10.50 1.04
CA GLU A 73 3.19 9.30 1.79
C GLU A 73 4.06 8.35 0.99
N THR A 74 4.88 7.59 1.70
CA THR A 74 5.65 6.48 1.15
C THR A 74 4.95 5.15 1.45
N CYS A 75 5.41 4.08 0.81
CA CYS A 75 4.92 2.74 1.13
C CYS A 75 5.11 2.42 2.61
N GLN A 76 6.28 2.74 3.16
CA GLN A 76 6.61 2.56 4.57
C GLN A 76 5.71 3.42 5.48
N GLY A 77 5.46 4.67 5.08
CA GLY A 77 4.59 5.57 5.83
C GLY A 77 3.17 5.03 6.00
N CYS A 78 2.59 4.46 4.95
CA CYS A 78 1.26 3.85 5.03
C CYS A 78 1.28 2.46 5.67
N HIS A 79 2.16 1.56 5.19
CA HIS A 79 2.13 0.14 5.57
C HIS A 79 2.76 -0.17 6.92
N MET A 80 3.64 0.67 7.42
CA MET A 80 4.35 0.45 8.67
C MET A 80 3.95 1.45 9.76
N GLU A 81 3.98 2.75 9.44
CA GLU A 81 3.78 3.80 10.43
C GLU A 81 2.30 4.05 10.71
N LYS A 82 1.52 4.47 9.70
CA LYS A 82 0.08 4.79 9.87
C LYS A 82 -0.77 3.59 10.24
N SER A 83 -0.42 2.41 9.74
CA SER A 83 -1.11 1.18 10.12
C SER A 83 -0.82 0.77 11.56
N GLY A 84 0.29 1.23 12.14
CA GLY A 84 0.78 0.76 13.44
C GLY A 84 1.38 -0.65 13.42
N LEU A 85 1.51 -1.26 12.24
CA LEU A 85 1.99 -2.65 12.10
C LEU A 85 3.51 -2.76 12.12
N GLY A 86 4.25 -1.66 11.94
CA GLY A 86 5.71 -1.66 11.87
C GLY A 86 6.21 -2.63 10.79
N HIS A 87 7.11 -3.53 11.14
CA HIS A 87 7.64 -4.55 10.21
C HIS A 87 6.70 -5.76 10.00
N ASN A 88 5.55 -5.80 10.68
CA ASN A 88 4.54 -6.83 10.48
C ASN A 88 3.59 -6.42 9.34
N MET A 89 4.05 -6.49 8.13
CA MET A 89 3.32 -6.06 6.94
C MET A 89 2.28 -7.11 6.51
N GLN A 90 1.20 -7.25 7.25
CA GLN A 90 0.13 -8.22 6.97
C GLN A 90 -0.86 -7.78 5.90
N SER A 91 -0.74 -6.55 5.39
CA SER A 91 -1.52 -6.06 4.25
C SER A 91 -3.04 -6.29 4.42
N TYR A 92 -3.67 -7.01 3.48
CA TYR A 92 -5.11 -7.26 3.47
C TYR A 92 -5.65 -8.08 4.67
N ARG A 93 -4.77 -8.75 5.40
CA ARG A 93 -5.16 -9.55 6.60
C ARG A 93 -5.29 -8.70 7.84
N ALA A 94 -4.83 -7.45 7.80
CA ALA A 94 -4.91 -6.55 8.94
C ALA A 94 -6.11 -5.60 8.78
N PRO A 95 -7.10 -5.62 9.71
CA PRO A 95 -8.25 -4.72 9.66
C PRO A 95 -7.86 -3.24 9.64
N GLU A 96 -6.73 -2.90 10.24
CA GLU A 96 -6.16 -1.54 10.27
C GLU A 96 -5.86 -1.04 8.85
N MET A 97 -5.30 -1.91 8.00
CA MET A 97 -5.03 -1.58 6.59
C MET A 97 -6.32 -1.36 5.80
N ALA A 98 -7.32 -2.20 5.99
CA ALA A 98 -8.62 -2.05 5.33
C ALA A 98 -9.28 -0.70 5.69
N LYS A 99 -9.21 -0.29 6.95
CA LYS A 99 -9.73 1.01 7.42
C LYS A 99 -8.99 2.21 6.84
N LEU A 100 -7.70 2.09 6.58
CA LEU A 100 -6.92 3.14 5.92
C LEU A 100 -7.17 3.19 4.41
N ALA A 101 -7.40 2.02 3.81
CA ALA A 101 -7.45 1.86 2.37
C ALA A 101 -8.84 2.13 1.76
N LEU A 102 -9.92 1.91 2.52
CA LEU A 102 -11.27 1.98 2.01
C LEU A 102 -12.15 2.91 2.84
N GLU A 103 -12.91 3.74 2.14
CA GLU A 103 -14.04 4.49 2.70
C GLU A 103 -15.32 3.88 2.14
N VAL A 104 -16.25 3.53 3.01
CA VAL A 104 -17.51 2.89 2.64
C VAL A 104 -18.67 3.74 3.12
N GLU A 105 -19.50 4.19 2.20
CA GLU A 105 -20.72 4.91 2.47
C GLU A 105 -21.92 4.01 2.10
N VAL A 106 -22.93 3.98 2.98
CA VAL A 106 -24.10 3.16 2.78
C VAL A 106 -25.35 4.03 2.94
N GLU A 107 -26.18 4.07 1.90
CA GLU A 107 -27.48 4.70 1.93
C GLU A 107 -28.56 3.64 1.76
N ALA A 108 -29.62 3.71 2.58
CA ALA A 108 -30.74 2.84 2.47
C ALA A 108 -32.05 3.63 2.38
N GLN A 109 -32.88 3.27 1.42
CA GLN A 109 -34.21 3.85 1.22
C GLN A 109 -35.25 2.74 1.28
N ALA A 110 -36.27 2.93 2.14
CA ALA A 110 -37.44 2.07 2.17
C ALA A 110 -38.55 2.69 1.32
N LEU A 111 -39.15 1.89 0.46
CA LEU A 111 -40.27 2.30 -0.36
C LEU A 111 -41.31 1.18 -0.44
N GLN A 112 -42.52 1.54 -0.84
CA GLN A 112 -43.56 0.57 -1.12
C GLN A 112 -43.81 0.53 -2.63
N TRP A 113 -43.60 -0.63 -3.20
CA TRP A 113 -43.88 -0.87 -4.60
C TRP A 113 -45.36 -1.32 -4.73
N ARG A 114 -46.11 -0.65 -5.64
CA ARG A 114 -47.47 -1.00 -5.92
C ARG A 114 -47.58 -1.84 -7.19
N ASP A 115 -48.11 -3.03 -7.03
CA ASP A 115 -48.49 -3.90 -8.15
C ASP A 115 -49.99 -4.13 -8.12
N GLY A 116 -50.72 -3.47 -8.99
CA GLY A 116 -52.19 -3.43 -8.97
C GLY A 116 -52.74 -2.90 -7.64
N SER A 117 -53.37 -3.75 -6.87
CA SER A 117 -53.91 -3.43 -5.53
C SER A 117 -53.00 -3.86 -4.38
N THR A 118 -51.89 -4.53 -4.68
CA THR A 118 -50.97 -5.05 -3.69
C THR A 118 -49.83 -4.05 -3.44
N MET A 119 -49.51 -3.80 -2.16
CA MET A 119 -48.36 -3.00 -1.74
C MET A 119 -47.31 -3.94 -1.18
N THR A 120 -46.14 -3.90 -1.80
CA THR A 120 -44.97 -4.72 -1.39
C THR A 120 -43.88 -3.83 -0.84
N PRO A 121 -43.46 -4.02 0.41
CA PRO A 121 -42.31 -3.26 0.94
C PRO A 121 -41.05 -3.67 0.21
N GLN A 122 -40.26 -2.66 -0.17
CA GLN A 122 -38.95 -2.82 -0.79
C GLN A 122 -37.91 -1.94 -0.10
N ALA A 123 -36.69 -2.36 -0.12
CA ALA A 123 -35.54 -1.54 0.28
C ALA A 123 -34.53 -1.52 -0.84
N THR A 124 -34.03 -0.31 -1.13
CA THR A 124 -32.87 -0.11 -1.99
C THR A 124 -31.71 0.27 -1.10
N VAL A 125 -30.60 -0.43 -1.26
CA VAL A 125 -29.34 -0.13 -0.56
C VAL A 125 -28.32 0.22 -1.60
N MET A 126 -27.76 1.42 -1.49
CA MET A 126 -26.61 1.87 -2.28
C MET A 126 -25.38 1.78 -1.41
N VAL A 127 -24.32 1.21 -1.95
CA VAL A 127 -23.02 1.12 -1.30
C VAL A 127 -22.00 1.78 -2.19
N GLU A 128 -21.39 2.85 -1.71
CA GLU A 128 -20.26 3.50 -2.37
C GLU A 128 -18.97 3.09 -1.66
N ILE A 129 -18.00 2.61 -2.44
CA ILE A 129 -16.69 2.21 -1.92
C ILE A 129 -15.64 3.07 -2.63
N LYS A 130 -14.94 3.90 -1.84
CA LYS A 130 -13.84 4.73 -2.31
C LYS A 130 -12.52 4.10 -1.95
N ASN A 131 -11.67 3.91 -2.95
CA ASN A 131 -10.28 3.51 -2.74
C ASN A 131 -9.46 4.71 -2.27
N LYS A 132 -8.94 4.66 -1.06
CA LYS A 132 -8.06 5.66 -0.44
C LYS A 132 -6.60 5.23 -0.43
N ALA A 133 -6.30 4.01 -0.87
CA ALA A 133 -4.93 3.55 -1.00
C ALA A 133 -4.21 4.28 -2.14
N GLY A 134 -2.92 4.36 -2.05
CA GLY A 134 -2.08 4.96 -3.09
C GLY A 134 -1.85 4.05 -4.31
N HIS A 135 -2.69 3.02 -4.51
CA HIS A 135 -2.60 2.04 -5.59
C HIS A 135 -3.94 1.29 -5.75
N PRO A 136 -4.19 0.55 -6.84
CA PRO A 136 -5.36 -0.32 -6.99
C PRO A 136 -5.49 -1.36 -5.87
N ILE A 137 -6.72 -1.78 -5.61
CA ILE A 137 -7.04 -2.86 -4.67
C ILE A 137 -8.06 -3.78 -5.36
N PRO A 138 -7.80 -5.08 -5.46
CA PRO A 138 -6.52 -5.75 -5.21
C PRO A 138 -5.49 -5.48 -6.30
N ASP A 139 -4.23 -5.49 -5.94
CA ASP A 139 -3.10 -5.51 -6.86
C ASP A 139 -2.02 -6.39 -6.21
N GLY A 140 -1.32 -7.21 -7.00
CA GLY A 140 -0.55 -8.22 -6.41
C GLY A 140 0.81 -8.58 -6.87
#